data_a30186327c74fc2a2f2ee111cd7f99bf
#
_entry.id   a30186327c74fc2a2f2ee111cd7f99bf
#
_cell.length_a   1.000
_cell.length_b   1.000
_cell.length_c   1.000
_cell.angle_alpha   90.00
_cell.angle_beta   90.00
_cell.angle_gamma   90.00
#
_symmetry.space_group_name_H-M   'P 1'
#
loop_
_entity.id
_entity.type
_entity.pdbx_description
1 polymer ?
#
loop_
_entity_poly.entity_id
_entity_poly.type
_entity_poly.pdbx_seq_one_letter_code
_entity_poly.pdbx_strand_id
1 'polypeptide(L)'
;MTIITFKSSHSNLIASNGFEDYGIVSIMYHRFNESKYPSTNIQLDVFKNQLEIIESENIQFIHPKDFGKKINQNKKERKVLLTIDDGLLSFYQNAWPILRDKEIPFILFVNTREVGAYNY
;
A
#
# COMPACT_ATOMS: atom_id res chain seq x y z
N MET A 1 -26.80 -32.33 6.25
CA MET A 1 -25.60 -31.68 5.68
C MET A 1 -25.34 -30.43 6.52
N THR A 2 -24.41 -30.53 7.48
CA THR A 2 -24.16 -29.48 8.47
C THR A 2 -23.02 -28.60 7.95
N ILE A 3 -23.32 -27.34 7.67
CA ILE A 3 -22.30 -26.36 7.25
C ILE A 3 -21.61 -25.85 8.49
N ILE A 4 -20.33 -26.21 8.67
CA ILE A 4 -19.50 -25.64 9.73
C ILE A 4 -18.87 -24.37 9.19
N THR A 5 -19.36 -23.23 9.64
CA THR A 5 -18.75 -21.92 9.37
C THR A 5 -17.58 -21.73 10.34
N PHE A 6 -16.35 -21.76 9.83
CA PHE A 6 -15.18 -21.33 10.59
C PHE A 6 -15.18 -19.80 10.67
N LYS A 7 -15.61 -19.24 11.79
CA LYS A 7 -15.27 -17.86 12.15
C LYS A 7 -13.78 -17.84 12.49
N SER A 8 -12.99 -17.15 11.69
CA SER A 8 -11.59 -16.87 11.98
C SER A 8 -11.50 -16.07 13.29
N SER A 9 -10.99 -16.71 14.34
CA SER A 9 -10.80 -16.11 15.67
C SER A 9 -9.45 -15.39 15.80
N HIS A 10 -8.97 -14.76 14.73
CA HIS A 10 -7.68 -14.04 14.77
C HIS A 10 -7.79 -12.60 15.34
N SER A 11 -9.00 -12.08 15.54
CA SER A 11 -9.19 -10.71 16.06
C SER A 11 -9.02 -10.56 17.58
N ASN A 12 -8.97 -11.67 18.34
CA ASN A 12 -8.98 -11.59 19.81
C ASN A 12 -7.61 -11.69 20.49
N LEU A 13 -6.54 -12.00 19.76
CA LEU A 13 -5.20 -12.13 20.36
C LEU A 13 -4.42 -10.81 20.42
N ILE A 14 -4.80 -9.82 19.61
CA ILE A 14 -4.13 -8.51 19.57
C ILE A 14 -4.72 -7.54 20.60
N ALA A 15 -5.95 -7.73 21.00
CA ALA A 15 -6.64 -6.85 21.95
C ALA A 15 -6.13 -6.92 23.41
N SER A 16 -5.29 -7.91 23.75
CA SER A 16 -4.88 -8.13 25.16
C SER A 16 -3.66 -7.33 25.62
N ASN A 17 -2.93 -6.66 24.72
CA ASN A 17 -1.63 -6.00 25.05
C ASN A 17 -1.66 -4.48 25.09
N GLY A 18 -2.82 -3.83 24.99
CA GLY A 18 -2.93 -2.37 25.20
C GLY A 18 -2.20 -1.51 24.18
N PHE A 19 -1.66 -2.08 23.10
CA PHE A 19 -1.18 -1.31 21.97
C PHE A 19 -2.37 -0.89 21.12
N GLU A 20 -2.76 0.37 21.27
CA GLU A 20 -3.71 0.97 20.34
C GLU A 20 -2.98 1.15 19.00
N ASP A 21 -3.26 0.29 18.01
CA ASP A 21 -2.69 0.32 16.66
C ASP A 21 -3.28 1.48 15.83
N TYR A 22 -2.98 2.69 16.26
CA TYR A 22 -3.38 3.89 15.54
C TYR A 22 -2.14 4.56 14.96
N GLY A 23 -2.28 5.13 13.78
CA GLY A 23 -1.18 5.86 13.17
C GLY A 23 -1.17 5.76 11.66
N ILE A 24 -0.04 6.15 11.09
CA ILE A 24 0.20 6.13 9.67
C ILE A 24 1.31 5.11 9.39
N VAL A 25 1.00 4.11 8.57
CA VAL A 25 1.99 3.17 8.03
C VAL A 25 2.32 3.60 6.61
N SER A 26 3.60 3.69 6.29
CA SER A 26 4.05 3.85 4.91
C SER A 26 4.30 2.48 4.29
N ILE A 27 3.68 2.22 3.14
CA ILE A 27 3.92 1.02 2.33
C ILE A 27 4.65 1.45 1.07
N MET A 28 5.78 0.81 0.79
CA MET A 28 6.68 1.16 -0.31
C MET A 28 6.71 0.05 -1.37
N TYR A 29 6.61 0.43 -2.63
CA TYR A 29 6.76 -0.46 -3.78
C TYR A 29 7.76 0.12 -4.78
N HIS A 30 8.33 -0.77 -5.64
CA HIS A 30 9.26 -0.37 -6.70
C HIS A 30 8.79 -0.91 -8.06
N ARG A 31 8.72 -2.25 -8.20
CA ARG A 31 8.47 -2.96 -9.46
C ARG A 31 7.19 -3.75 -9.41
N PHE A 32 6.54 -3.91 -10.55
CA PHE A 32 5.27 -4.60 -10.69
C PHE A 32 5.30 -5.59 -11.86
N ASN A 33 5.14 -6.89 -11.58
CA ASN A 33 5.22 -7.96 -12.56
C ASN A 33 6.57 -8.08 -13.31
N GLU A 34 7.67 -7.73 -12.65
CA GLU A 34 9.02 -7.90 -13.17
C GLU A 34 9.77 -9.03 -12.45
N SER A 35 9.51 -10.28 -12.81
CA SER A 35 10.07 -11.47 -12.14
C SER A 35 11.61 -11.54 -12.15
N LYS A 36 12.26 -10.81 -13.04
CA LYS A 36 13.72 -10.68 -13.11
C LYS A 36 14.32 -10.05 -11.83
N TYR A 37 13.55 -9.28 -11.09
CA TYR A 37 14.00 -8.53 -9.92
C TYR A 37 13.19 -8.89 -8.67
N PRO A 38 13.28 -10.13 -8.17
CA PRO A 38 12.35 -10.65 -7.16
C PRO A 38 12.39 -9.91 -5.82
N SER A 39 13.53 -9.29 -5.45
CA SER A 39 13.68 -8.58 -4.18
C SER A 39 12.93 -7.24 -4.11
N THR A 40 12.61 -6.65 -5.25
CA THR A 40 11.94 -5.34 -5.34
C THR A 40 10.62 -5.40 -6.12
N ASN A 41 10.23 -6.60 -6.55
CA ASN A 41 9.04 -6.84 -7.36
C ASN A 41 7.87 -7.35 -6.56
N ILE A 42 6.68 -6.88 -6.89
CA ILE A 42 5.42 -7.47 -6.45
C ILE A 42 4.63 -7.97 -7.66
N GLN A 43 3.98 -9.12 -7.52
CA GLN A 43 3.02 -9.60 -8.51
C GLN A 43 1.78 -8.74 -8.48
N LEU A 44 1.17 -8.50 -9.65
CA LEU A 44 0.08 -7.53 -9.76
C LEU A 44 -1.20 -7.97 -9.06
N ASP A 45 -1.45 -9.27 -9.00
CA ASP A 45 -2.56 -9.86 -8.25
C ASP A 45 -2.39 -9.68 -6.73
N VAL A 46 -1.16 -9.87 -6.24
CA VAL A 46 -0.82 -9.62 -4.82
C VAL A 46 -0.98 -8.14 -4.48
N PHE A 47 -0.53 -7.24 -5.36
CA PHE A 47 -0.70 -5.80 -5.18
C PHE A 47 -2.18 -5.42 -5.09
N LYS A 48 -3.01 -5.90 -6.03
CA LYS A 48 -4.47 -5.67 -6.02
C LYS A 48 -5.12 -6.16 -4.74
N ASN A 49 -4.78 -7.39 -4.33
CA ASN A 49 -5.31 -7.96 -3.09
C ASN A 49 -4.92 -7.16 -1.85
N GLN A 50 -3.70 -6.63 -1.79
CA GLN A 50 -3.28 -5.75 -0.69
C GLN A 50 -4.11 -4.46 -0.64
N LEU A 51 -4.39 -3.83 -1.79
CA LEU A 51 -5.26 -2.65 -1.84
C LEU A 51 -6.68 -2.98 -1.36
N GLU A 52 -7.25 -4.11 -1.79
CA GLU A 52 -8.57 -4.56 -1.38
C GLU A 52 -8.66 -4.85 0.12
N ILE A 53 -7.61 -5.44 0.71
CA ILE A 53 -7.54 -5.67 2.17
C ILE A 53 -7.54 -4.32 2.91
N ILE A 54 -6.75 -3.35 2.48
CA ILE A 54 -6.68 -2.03 3.09
C ILE A 54 -8.07 -1.37 3.07
N GLU A 55 -8.75 -1.41 1.92
CA GLU A 55 -10.09 -0.86 1.75
C GLU A 55 -11.13 -1.58 2.64
N SER A 56 -11.12 -2.92 2.66
CA SER A 56 -12.08 -3.73 3.42
C SER A 56 -11.95 -3.59 4.94
N GLU A 57 -10.75 -3.29 5.43
CA GLU A 57 -10.45 -3.04 6.85
C GLU A 57 -10.71 -1.57 7.28
N ASN A 58 -11.30 -0.75 6.41
CA ASN A 58 -11.54 0.68 6.63
C ASN A 58 -10.26 1.46 6.98
N ILE A 59 -9.13 1.05 6.41
CA ILE A 59 -7.87 1.78 6.54
C ILE A 59 -7.83 2.84 5.44
N GLN A 60 -7.63 4.09 5.81
CA GLN A 60 -7.66 5.19 4.86
C GLN A 60 -6.32 5.38 4.15
N PHE A 61 -6.36 5.46 2.81
CA PHE A 61 -5.23 6.03 2.08
C PHE A 61 -5.19 7.54 2.31
N ILE A 62 -4.02 8.06 2.71
CA ILE A 62 -3.87 9.49 2.95
C ILE A 62 -3.20 10.18 1.76
N HIS A 63 -3.71 11.36 1.45
CA HIS A 63 -3.05 12.20 0.45
C HIS A 63 -1.72 12.74 1.01
N PRO A 64 -0.62 12.70 0.24
CA PRO A 64 0.70 13.16 0.70
C PRO A 64 0.72 14.56 1.31
N LYS A 65 -0.08 15.48 0.77
CA LYS A 65 -0.22 16.87 1.28
C LYS A 65 -0.74 16.93 2.72
N ASP A 66 -1.46 15.91 3.16
CA ASP A 66 -2.05 15.86 4.50
C ASP A 66 -1.17 15.13 5.50
N PHE A 67 -0.09 14.49 5.08
CA PHE A 67 0.77 13.67 5.94
C PHE A 67 1.27 14.45 7.17
N GLY A 68 1.88 15.62 6.96
CA GLY A 68 2.42 16.44 8.05
C GLY A 68 1.37 16.92 9.04
N LYS A 69 0.13 17.14 8.59
CA LYS A 69 -0.99 17.52 9.47
C LYS A 69 -1.52 16.32 10.23
N LYS A 70 -1.64 15.16 9.56
CA LYS A 70 -2.28 13.96 10.12
C LYS A 70 -1.37 13.18 11.07
N ILE A 71 -0.04 13.25 10.92
CA ILE A 71 0.90 12.56 11.81
C ILE A 71 0.83 13.06 13.25
N ASN A 72 0.49 14.33 13.45
CA ASN A 72 0.37 14.96 14.78
C ASN A 72 -1.06 14.93 15.34
N GLN A 73 -2.01 14.33 14.63
CA GLN A 73 -3.39 14.23 15.10
C GLN A 73 -3.58 12.95 15.90
N ASN A 74 -3.88 13.11 17.19
CA ASN A 74 -4.22 12.04 18.13
C ASN A 74 -5.59 11.40 17.83
N LYS A 75 -5.86 11.07 16.57
CA LYS A 75 -7.10 10.40 16.18
C LYS A 75 -6.87 8.90 16.14
N LYS A 76 -7.79 8.16 16.70
CA LYS A 76 -7.88 6.71 16.67
C LYS A 76 -8.25 6.19 15.25
N GLU A 77 -7.40 6.46 14.27
CA GLU A 77 -7.62 6.08 12.86
C GLU A 77 -6.38 5.38 12.32
N ARG A 78 -6.60 4.27 11.63
CA ARG A 78 -5.53 3.58 10.88
C ARG A 78 -5.44 4.18 9.49
N LYS A 79 -4.23 4.53 9.07
CA LYS A 79 -3.97 5.19 7.79
C LYS A 79 -2.78 4.59 7.08
N VAL A 80 -2.81 4.64 5.77
CA VAL A 80 -1.72 4.21 4.90
C VAL A 80 -1.28 5.36 4.01
N LEU A 81 0.04 5.59 3.97
CA LEU A 81 0.69 6.41 2.96
C LEU A 81 1.35 5.46 1.95
N LEU A 82 0.92 5.54 0.70
CA LEU A 82 1.50 4.73 -0.37
C LEU A 82 2.69 5.46 -1.00
N THR A 83 3.81 4.77 -1.16
CA THR A 83 4.99 5.29 -1.84
C THR A 83 5.45 4.34 -2.94
N ILE A 84 5.89 4.92 -4.05
CA ILE A 84 6.44 4.22 -5.21
C ILE A 84 7.82 4.78 -5.46
N ASP A 85 8.82 3.92 -5.45
CA ASP A 85 10.21 4.33 -5.64
C ASP A 85 10.67 4.10 -7.09
N ASP A 86 11.68 4.87 -7.48
CA ASP A 86 12.40 4.83 -8.75
C ASP A 86 11.62 5.30 -9.99
N GLY A 87 10.30 5.34 -9.98
CA GLY A 87 9.51 5.73 -11.16
C GLY A 87 9.68 4.79 -12.36
N LEU A 88 9.81 3.48 -12.12
CA LEU A 88 10.10 2.48 -13.15
C LEU A 88 8.92 2.29 -14.13
N LEU A 89 9.24 1.85 -15.35
CA LEU A 89 8.24 1.62 -16.40
C LEU A 89 7.15 0.65 -15.99
N SER A 90 7.50 -0.39 -15.23
CA SER A 90 6.54 -1.37 -14.72
C SER A 90 5.48 -0.77 -13.79
N PHE A 91 5.82 0.26 -13.04
CA PHE A 91 4.83 1.03 -12.29
C PHE A 91 3.83 1.71 -13.23
N TYR A 92 4.32 2.45 -14.21
CA TYR A 92 3.46 3.17 -15.14
C TYR A 92 2.53 2.25 -15.94
N GLN A 93 3.05 1.12 -16.39
CA GLN A 93 2.28 0.17 -17.20
C GLN A 93 1.28 -0.67 -16.39
N ASN A 94 1.64 -1.09 -15.17
CA ASN A 94 0.89 -2.09 -14.43
C ASN A 94 0.13 -1.53 -13.23
N ALA A 95 0.76 -0.69 -12.40
CA ALA A 95 0.15 -0.23 -11.14
C ALA A 95 -0.56 1.13 -11.27
N TRP A 96 -0.02 2.05 -12.07
CA TRP A 96 -0.62 3.38 -12.24
C TRP A 96 -2.08 3.35 -12.72
N PRO A 97 -2.47 2.54 -13.72
CA PRO A 97 -3.89 2.47 -14.12
C PRO A 97 -4.81 2.09 -12.97
N ILE A 98 -4.37 1.17 -12.10
CA ILE A 98 -5.16 0.69 -10.95
C ILE A 98 -5.31 1.81 -9.91
N LEU A 99 -4.22 2.47 -9.56
CA LEU A 99 -4.23 3.55 -8.56
C LEU A 99 -5.05 4.74 -9.04
N ARG A 100 -4.95 5.09 -10.33
CA ARG A 100 -5.75 6.15 -10.95
C ARG A 100 -7.24 5.83 -10.92
N ASP A 101 -7.62 4.63 -11.34
CA ASP A 101 -9.03 4.23 -11.45
C ASP A 101 -9.70 4.09 -10.06
N LYS A 102 -8.91 3.78 -9.05
CA LYS A 102 -9.34 3.74 -7.63
C LYS A 102 -9.16 5.08 -6.90
N GLU A 103 -8.63 6.09 -7.56
CA GLU A 103 -8.32 7.41 -6.97
C GLU A 103 -7.41 7.31 -5.71
N ILE A 104 -6.54 6.30 -5.65
CA ILE A 104 -5.64 6.09 -4.52
C ILE A 104 -4.45 7.05 -4.61
N PRO A 105 -4.26 7.94 -3.62
CA PRO A 105 -3.14 8.87 -3.59
C PRO A 105 -1.83 8.16 -3.22
N PHE A 106 -0.72 8.62 -3.79
CA PHE A 106 0.62 8.09 -3.52
C PHE A 106 1.69 9.16 -3.69
N ILE A 107 2.90 8.86 -3.21
CA ILE A 107 4.12 9.60 -3.52
C ILE A 107 4.90 8.79 -4.55
N LEU A 108 5.33 9.46 -5.63
CA LEU A 108 6.30 8.89 -6.57
C LEU A 108 7.68 9.52 -6.33
N PHE A 109 8.64 8.71 -5.89
CA PHE A 109 10.03 9.10 -5.82
C PHE A 109 10.72 8.75 -7.13
N VAL A 110 11.24 9.76 -7.82
CA VAL A 110 11.85 9.58 -9.14
C VAL A 110 13.36 9.67 -9.02
N ASN A 111 14.07 8.70 -9.57
CA ASN A 111 15.53 8.76 -9.72
C ASN A 111 15.88 9.74 -10.84
N THR A 112 16.17 10.99 -10.49
CA THR A 112 16.43 12.06 -11.45
C THR A 112 17.69 11.85 -12.29
N ARG A 113 18.65 11.03 -11.85
CA ARG A 113 19.84 10.67 -12.61
C ARG A 113 19.50 9.89 -13.88
N GLU A 114 18.43 9.11 -13.85
CA GLU A 114 18.01 8.24 -14.95
C GLU A 114 16.98 8.91 -15.88
N VAL A 115 16.57 10.14 -15.60
CA VAL A 115 15.63 10.88 -16.45
C VAL A 115 16.28 11.18 -17.80
N GLY A 116 15.70 10.66 -18.87
CA GLY A 116 16.22 10.77 -20.24
C GLY A 116 17.26 9.71 -20.63
N ALA A 117 17.62 8.79 -19.73
CA ALA A 117 18.46 7.63 -20.06
C ALA A 117 17.58 6.44 -20.51
N TYR A 118 18.02 5.72 -21.56
CA TYR A 118 17.35 4.51 -22.06
C TYR A 118 17.84 3.25 -21.34
N ASN A 119 17.88 3.26 -20.02
CA ASN A 119 18.41 2.16 -19.20
C ASN A 119 17.28 1.44 -18.45
N TYR A 120 16.39 0.80 -19.22
CA TYR A 120 15.31 0.01 -18.65
C TYR A 120 15.33 -1.43 -19.11
#